data_990a09441d893c330df6aa22c9a1c9e1
#
_entry.id   990a09441d893c330df6aa22c9a1c9e1
#
_cell.length_a   1.000
_cell.length_b   1.000
_cell.length_c   1.000
_cell.angle_alpha   90.00
_cell.angle_beta   90.00
_cell.angle_gamma   90.00
#
_symmetry.space_group_name_H-M   'P 1'
#
loop_
_entity.id
_entity.type
_entity.pdbx_description
1 polymer ?
#
loop_
_entity_poly.entity_id
_entity_poly.type
_entity_poly.pdbx_seq_one_letter_code
_entity_poly.pdbx_strand_id
1 'polypeptide(L)'
;MLYDYVIVGTGIAGCSVSHFLNEKDKNAKVLMLDRNSDVAVGASGTAGAFLSPLLGKPNQFKDLISVSLKFSVDFYKNLAPQFIINKGVLRIPKDEEDKEKFFSYMQFCDFDYELKDGGAFFPIGSKVNSYEMCKILSKNSHVKFDYEVEHIKYIDNVWYINDEIKTKKLILTSGADVSLIGENYFNIRAVWGQRIDVETSTCIPFNYHKECSLSASEELDGNKDRYKVTIGATHHRFNCDKDVCNYCLRVPNLNNCTNFGYTKEVNNTDTKVLLKLANDIVKLKDVEVVNTKIGARASSVDYFPMVGELIDSKKTIDKFPYIMHGTHVQNNRFERHENLYVLNGVSGRGFVLSPYLAKNLVDFIVDKKELKNEIIVDRLFTRWVRSKKAKEYFAKKDK
;
A
#
# COMPACT_ATOMS: atom_id res chain seq x y z
N MET A 1 -13.51 -27.16 -6.16
CA MET A 1 -12.52 -26.81 -7.21
C MET A 1 -11.21 -26.45 -6.51
N LEU A 2 -10.05 -26.85 -7.06
CA LEU A 2 -8.73 -26.47 -6.53
C LEU A 2 -8.15 -25.36 -7.42
N TYR A 3 -7.82 -24.21 -6.81
CA TYR A 3 -7.14 -23.12 -7.48
C TYR A 3 -5.62 -23.27 -7.39
N ASP A 4 -4.89 -22.74 -8.36
CA ASP A 4 -3.43 -22.66 -8.29
C ASP A 4 -3.01 -21.53 -7.35
N TYR A 5 -3.73 -20.41 -7.44
CA TYR A 5 -3.50 -19.23 -6.60
C TYR A 5 -4.81 -18.64 -6.09
N VAL A 6 -4.86 -18.31 -4.81
CA VAL A 6 -5.90 -17.42 -4.26
C VAL A 6 -5.22 -16.19 -3.68
N ILE A 7 -5.76 -15.01 -4.02
CA ILE A 7 -5.32 -13.71 -3.54
C ILE A 7 -6.41 -13.14 -2.64
N VAL A 8 -6.08 -12.77 -1.41
CA VAL A 8 -7.00 -12.10 -0.49
C VAL A 8 -6.75 -10.60 -0.51
N GLY A 9 -7.74 -9.86 -0.99
CA GLY A 9 -7.71 -8.41 -1.17
C GLY A 9 -7.59 -7.97 -2.63
N THR A 10 -8.51 -7.10 -3.07
CA THR A 10 -8.56 -6.51 -4.42
C THR A 10 -8.13 -5.03 -4.46
N GLY A 11 -7.25 -4.64 -3.51
CA GLY A 11 -6.52 -3.37 -3.59
C GLY A 11 -5.41 -3.42 -4.65
N ILE A 12 -4.69 -2.32 -4.84
CA ILE A 12 -3.63 -2.21 -5.85
C ILE A 12 -2.56 -3.31 -5.73
N ALA A 13 -2.25 -3.77 -4.51
CA ALA A 13 -1.30 -4.86 -4.30
C ALA A 13 -1.82 -6.18 -4.89
N GLY A 14 -3.04 -6.60 -4.52
CA GLY A 14 -3.67 -7.82 -5.02
C GLY A 14 -3.93 -7.79 -6.51
N CYS A 15 -4.44 -6.67 -7.03
CA CYS A 15 -4.67 -6.49 -8.47
C CYS A 15 -3.36 -6.58 -9.28
N SER A 16 -2.26 -6.01 -8.77
CA SER A 16 -0.94 -6.11 -9.42
C SER A 16 -0.41 -7.55 -9.39
N VAL A 17 -0.56 -8.27 -8.26
CA VAL A 17 -0.17 -9.69 -8.17
C VAL A 17 -0.99 -10.53 -9.17
N SER A 18 -2.30 -10.33 -9.20
CA SER A 18 -3.22 -10.97 -10.15
C SER A 18 -2.76 -10.79 -11.61
N HIS A 19 -2.46 -9.55 -11.98
CA HIS A 19 -2.00 -9.22 -13.33
C HIS A 19 -0.74 -10.03 -13.71
N PHE A 20 0.32 -9.95 -12.88
CA PHE A 20 1.58 -10.62 -13.19
C PHE A 20 1.50 -12.15 -13.12
N LEU A 21 0.65 -12.73 -12.28
CA LEU A 21 0.39 -14.18 -12.29
C LEU A 21 -0.23 -14.61 -13.62
N ASN A 22 -1.26 -13.89 -14.10
CA ASN A 22 -1.91 -14.21 -15.37
C ASN A 22 -0.99 -13.97 -16.58
N GLU A 23 -0.07 -13.00 -16.52
CA GLU A 23 0.94 -12.84 -17.56
C GLU A 23 1.95 -13.99 -17.57
N LYS A 24 2.36 -14.44 -16.40
CA LYS A 24 3.39 -15.46 -16.23
C LYS A 24 2.90 -16.87 -16.53
N ASP A 25 1.69 -17.18 -16.13
CA ASP A 25 1.03 -18.47 -16.35
C ASP A 25 -0.42 -18.27 -16.79
N LYS A 26 -0.62 -18.27 -18.10
CA LYS A 26 -1.95 -18.06 -18.72
C LYS A 26 -2.96 -19.17 -18.42
N ASN A 27 -2.50 -20.33 -17.97
CA ASN A 27 -3.34 -21.48 -17.64
C ASN A 27 -3.63 -21.58 -16.12
N ALA A 28 -3.01 -20.74 -15.32
CA ALA A 28 -3.21 -20.75 -13.88
C ALA A 28 -4.64 -20.36 -13.51
N LYS A 29 -5.23 -21.11 -12.60
CA LYS A 29 -6.53 -20.80 -12.00
C LYS A 29 -6.32 -19.82 -10.86
N VAL A 30 -6.49 -18.52 -11.13
CA VAL A 30 -6.34 -17.45 -10.17
C VAL A 30 -7.72 -16.98 -9.70
N LEU A 31 -7.94 -17.00 -8.38
CA LEU A 31 -9.12 -16.43 -7.73
C LEU A 31 -8.70 -15.28 -6.82
N MET A 32 -9.41 -14.18 -6.91
CA MET A 32 -9.31 -13.07 -5.96
C MET A 32 -10.53 -13.05 -5.04
N LEU A 33 -10.31 -12.77 -3.76
CA LEU A 33 -11.36 -12.67 -2.74
C LEU A 33 -11.32 -11.28 -2.11
N ASP A 34 -12.49 -10.65 -1.99
CA ASP A 34 -12.60 -9.40 -1.22
C ASP A 34 -13.93 -9.36 -0.46
N ARG A 35 -13.90 -8.81 0.76
CA ARG A 35 -15.10 -8.62 1.58
C ARG A 35 -15.99 -7.47 1.10
N ASN A 36 -15.47 -6.60 0.27
CA ASN A 36 -16.20 -5.51 -0.34
C ASN A 36 -16.88 -5.94 -1.66
N SER A 37 -17.82 -5.13 -2.13
CA SER A 37 -18.61 -5.39 -3.32
C SER A 37 -17.92 -5.05 -4.65
N ASP A 38 -16.69 -4.49 -4.61
CA ASP A 38 -15.95 -4.08 -5.80
C ASP A 38 -14.44 -4.00 -5.55
N VAL A 39 -13.65 -3.83 -6.61
CA VAL A 39 -12.20 -3.60 -6.52
C VAL A 39 -11.89 -2.24 -5.90
N ALA A 40 -10.74 -2.16 -5.25
CA ALA A 40 -10.17 -0.91 -4.73
C ALA A 40 -11.07 -0.14 -3.75
N VAL A 41 -12.03 -0.76 -3.08
CA VAL A 41 -12.91 -0.08 -2.10
C VAL A 41 -12.13 0.47 -0.90
N GLY A 42 -11.04 -0.20 -0.50
CA GLY A 42 -10.20 0.25 0.62
C GLY A 42 -9.29 1.43 0.29
N ALA A 43 -8.10 1.45 0.89
CA ALA A 43 -7.11 2.52 0.73
C ALA A 43 -6.75 2.84 -0.73
N SER A 44 -6.80 1.84 -1.62
CA SER A 44 -6.47 2.00 -3.04
C SER A 44 -7.45 2.92 -3.76
N GLY A 45 -8.75 2.74 -3.58
CA GLY A 45 -9.76 3.60 -4.20
C GLY A 45 -9.90 4.97 -3.52
N THR A 46 -9.47 5.07 -2.27
CA THR A 46 -9.37 6.36 -1.56
C THR A 46 -8.16 7.16 -2.02
N ALA A 47 -7.11 6.50 -2.48
CA ALA A 47 -5.86 7.16 -2.86
C ALA A 47 -6.07 8.21 -3.95
N GLY A 48 -5.39 9.36 -3.85
CA GLY A 48 -5.19 10.29 -4.97
C GLY A 48 -4.32 9.69 -6.08
N ALA A 49 -3.67 8.57 -5.79
CA ALA A 49 -2.81 7.79 -6.68
C ALA A 49 -1.75 8.62 -7.42
N PHE A 50 -1.16 9.57 -6.70
CA PHE A 50 -0.07 10.38 -7.20
C PHE A 50 1.23 9.58 -7.25
N LEU A 51 1.90 9.65 -8.38
CA LEU A 51 3.21 9.10 -8.63
C LEU A 51 4.21 10.25 -8.61
N SER A 52 5.10 10.30 -7.62
CA SER A 52 6.02 11.42 -7.45
C SER A 52 7.34 10.96 -6.84
N PRO A 53 8.49 11.54 -7.24
CA PRO A 53 9.80 11.24 -6.66
C PRO A 53 9.83 11.42 -5.14
N LEU A 54 10.62 10.61 -4.47
CA LEU A 54 10.97 10.82 -3.06
C LEU A 54 12.25 11.65 -2.99
N LEU A 55 12.16 12.85 -2.40
CA LEU A 55 13.33 13.67 -2.10
C LEU A 55 13.95 13.24 -0.78
N GLY A 56 15.27 13.23 -0.73
CA GLY A 56 16.03 12.87 0.46
C GLY A 56 17.47 12.49 0.15
N LYS A 57 18.26 12.26 1.20
CA LYS A 57 19.61 11.69 1.07
C LYS A 57 19.52 10.25 0.55
N PRO A 58 20.57 9.75 -0.14
CA PRO A 58 20.64 8.36 -0.60
C PRO A 58 20.46 7.37 0.55
N ASN A 59 19.57 6.42 0.34
CA ASN A 59 19.34 5.29 1.24
C ASN A 59 18.50 4.22 0.51
N GLN A 60 18.51 3.00 1.02
CA GLN A 60 17.81 1.85 0.41
C GLN A 60 16.30 2.11 0.16
N PHE A 61 15.63 2.88 1.02
CA PHE A 61 14.22 3.18 0.82
C PHE A 61 14.00 4.15 -0.34
N LYS A 62 14.86 5.18 -0.48
CA LYS A 62 14.82 6.09 -1.62
C LYS A 62 15.09 5.34 -2.92
N ASP A 63 16.08 4.46 -2.94
CA ASP A 63 16.43 3.65 -4.12
C ASP A 63 15.28 2.74 -4.53
N LEU A 64 14.60 2.10 -3.55
CA LEU A 64 13.41 1.31 -3.80
C LEU A 64 12.28 2.14 -4.40
N ILE A 65 12.02 3.34 -3.87
CA ILE A 65 10.99 4.24 -4.40
C ILE A 65 11.34 4.70 -5.82
N SER A 66 12.59 5.05 -6.09
CA SER A 66 13.03 5.54 -7.39
C SER A 66 12.88 4.47 -8.48
N VAL A 67 13.36 3.27 -8.21
CA VAL A 67 13.22 2.13 -9.15
C VAL A 67 11.75 1.76 -9.36
N SER A 68 10.96 1.75 -8.29
CA SER A 68 9.54 1.42 -8.36
C SER A 68 8.74 2.50 -9.10
N LEU A 69 9.07 3.78 -8.91
CA LEU A 69 8.40 4.90 -9.60
C LEU A 69 8.61 4.80 -11.11
N LYS A 70 9.85 4.63 -11.56
CA LYS A 70 10.17 4.47 -12.97
C LYS A 70 9.42 3.29 -13.58
N PHE A 71 9.53 2.12 -12.93
CA PHE A 71 8.83 0.91 -13.37
C PHE A 71 7.31 1.13 -13.47
N SER A 72 6.69 1.69 -12.44
CA SER A 72 5.23 1.82 -12.37
C SER A 72 4.69 2.85 -13.35
N VAL A 73 5.39 3.96 -13.59
CA VAL A 73 4.98 4.94 -14.60
C VAL A 73 5.02 4.32 -16.00
N ASP A 74 6.10 3.63 -16.35
CA ASP A 74 6.24 2.97 -17.65
C ASP A 74 5.21 1.83 -17.80
N PHE A 75 5.02 1.03 -16.76
CA PHE A 75 4.04 -0.04 -16.72
C PHE A 75 2.62 0.45 -16.96
N TYR A 76 2.16 1.47 -16.24
CA TYR A 76 0.81 2.01 -16.41
C TYR A 76 0.59 2.68 -17.76
N LYS A 77 1.61 3.38 -18.30
CA LYS A 77 1.55 3.96 -19.64
C LYS A 77 1.38 2.90 -20.73
N ASN A 78 2.05 1.76 -20.57
CA ASN A 78 1.97 0.67 -21.54
C ASN A 78 0.67 -0.13 -21.39
N LEU A 79 0.20 -0.34 -20.16
CA LEU A 79 -0.97 -1.17 -19.87
C LEU A 79 -2.29 -0.46 -20.20
N ALA A 80 -2.44 0.80 -19.77
CA ALA A 80 -3.70 1.54 -19.86
C ALA A 80 -3.42 3.08 -19.85
N PRO A 81 -2.87 3.62 -20.96
CA PRO A 81 -2.46 5.03 -21.06
C PRO A 81 -3.61 6.02 -20.80
N GLN A 82 -4.85 5.64 -21.05
CA GLN A 82 -6.03 6.47 -20.81
C GLN A 82 -6.33 6.68 -19.31
N PHE A 83 -5.74 5.87 -18.41
CA PHE A 83 -5.96 5.97 -16.97
C PHE A 83 -4.76 6.53 -16.20
N ILE A 84 -3.74 7.03 -16.90
CA ILE A 84 -2.62 7.75 -16.30
C ILE A 84 -2.51 9.17 -16.87
N ILE A 85 -2.57 10.17 -16.00
CA ILE A 85 -2.40 11.58 -16.33
C ILE A 85 -0.95 11.96 -16.06
N ASN A 86 -0.15 12.10 -17.11
CA ASN A 86 1.28 12.38 -17.03
C ASN A 86 1.57 13.85 -17.30
N LYS A 87 1.10 14.73 -16.40
CA LYS A 87 1.28 16.20 -16.48
C LYS A 87 2.43 16.73 -15.60
N GLY A 88 3.30 15.86 -15.09
CA GLY A 88 4.36 16.25 -14.17
C GLY A 88 3.85 16.52 -12.75
N VAL A 89 4.78 16.78 -11.85
CA VAL A 89 4.52 17.23 -10.48
C VAL A 89 5.48 18.34 -10.06
N LEU A 90 4.94 19.45 -9.60
CA LEU A 90 5.69 20.49 -8.93
C LEU A 90 5.71 20.20 -7.43
N ARG A 91 6.89 19.93 -6.91
CA ARG A 91 7.12 19.78 -5.47
C ARG A 91 7.57 21.11 -4.90
N ILE A 92 6.90 21.56 -3.85
CA ILE A 92 7.14 22.86 -3.22
C ILE A 92 7.58 22.62 -1.77
N PRO A 93 8.60 23.31 -1.24
CA PRO A 93 8.93 23.30 0.18
C PRO A 93 7.71 23.65 1.05
N LYS A 94 7.62 23.08 2.24
CA LYS A 94 6.47 23.34 3.15
C LYS A 94 6.46 24.79 3.62
N ASP A 95 7.62 25.28 4.02
CA ASP A 95 7.87 26.59 4.60
C ASP A 95 9.32 27.00 4.33
N GLU A 96 9.73 28.16 4.82
CA GLU A 96 11.12 28.66 4.65
C GLU A 96 12.15 27.79 5.40
N GLU A 97 11.82 27.17 6.52
CA GLU A 97 12.73 26.26 7.25
C GLU A 97 13.01 24.97 6.45
N ASP A 98 11.97 24.44 5.76
CA ASP A 98 12.10 23.27 4.89
C ASP A 98 12.85 23.59 3.59
N LYS A 99 12.91 24.83 3.16
CA LYS A 99 13.41 25.27 1.86
C LYS A 99 14.89 24.91 1.63
N GLU A 100 15.77 25.23 2.56
CA GLU A 100 17.20 24.89 2.45
C GLU A 100 17.40 23.39 2.34
N LYS A 101 16.71 22.64 3.20
CA LYS A 101 16.73 21.18 3.23
C LYS A 101 16.18 20.59 1.92
N PHE A 102 15.07 21.13 1.41
CA PHE A 102 14.47 20.73 0.15
C PHE A 102 15.48 20.85 -0.99
N PHE A 103 16.09 22.02 -1.17
CA PHE A 103 17.04 22.24 -2.25
C PHE A 103 18.35 21.47 -2.06
N SER A 104 18.79 21.23 -0.81
CA SER A 104 19.96 20.39 -0.54
C SER A 104 19.77 18.93 -1.00
N TYR A 105 18.53 18.46 -1.14
CA TYR A 105 18.23 17.12 -1.62
C TYR A 105 18.26 16.98 -3.14
N MET A 106 18.22 18.11 -3.89
CA MET A 106 18.19 18.08 -5.35
C MET A 106 19.45 17.46 -5.96
N GLN A 107 20.62 17.66 -5.32
CA GLN A 107 21.89 17.02 -5.74
C GLN A 107 21.84 15.47 -5.70
N PHE A 108 20.89 14.90 -4.97
CA PHE A 108 20.69 13.44 -4.87
C PHE A 108 19.47 12.96 -5.66
N CYS A 109 18.94 13.80 -6.54
CA CYS A 109 17.73 13.44 -7.30
C CYS A 109 18.06 12.42 -8.40
N ASP A 110 17.21 11.39 -8.53
CA ASP A 110 17.38 10.31 -9.50
C ASP A 110 16.59 10.56 -10.81
N PHE A 111 15.93 11.72 -10.91
CA PHE A 111 15.04 12.08 -12.01
C PHE A 111 15.34 13.48 -12.52
N ASP A 112 15.09 13.70 -13.80
CA ASP A 112 15.14 15.03 -14.39
C ASP A 112 14.15 15.98 -13.71
N TYR A 113 14.56 17.21 -13.50
CA TYR A 113 13.73 18.26 -12.91
C TYR A 113 14.10 19.66 -13.42
N GLU A 114 13.16 20.56 -13.30
CA GLU A 114 13.33 22.00 -13.53
C GLU A 114 13.02 22.76 -12.24
N LEU A 115 13.84 23.74 -11.89
CA LEU A 115 13.51 24.68 -10.81
C LEU A 115 12.46 25.65 -11.32
N LYS A 116 11.30 25.70 -10.67
CA LYS A 116 10.15 26.47 -11.09
C LYS A 116 9.28 26.88 -9.90
N ASP A 117 8.76 28.09 -9.91
CA ASP A 117 7.76 28.59 -8.94
C ASP A 117 8.14 28.31 -7.47
N GLY A 118 9.41 28.49 -7.13
CA GLY A 118 9.93 28.26 -5.77
C GLY A 118 10.05 26.78 -5.36
N GLY A 119 9.92 25.85 -6.30
CA GLY A 119 10.02 24.42 -6.11
C GLY A 119 10.82 23.72 -7.19
N ALA A 120 10.58 22.43 -7.36
CA ALA A 120 11.16 21.58 -8.40
C ALA A 120 10.06 20.83 -9.14
N PHE A 121 9.98 21.03 -10.44
CA PHE A 121 9.06 20.33 -11.35
C PHE A 121 9.70 19.05 -11.88
N PHE A 122 9.00 17.95 -11.75
CA PHE A 122 9.42 16.64 -12.21
C PHE A 122 8.50 16.15 -13.33
N PRO A 123 8.99 16.05 -14.57
CA PRO A 123 8.18 15.56 -15.71
C PRO A 123 7.63 14.14 -15.53
N ILE A 124 8.34 13.27 -14.79
CA ILE A 124 7.88 11.89 -14.50
C ILE A 124 6.63 11.86 -13.61
N GLY A 125 6.34 12.95 -12.89
CA GLY A 125 5.19 13.03 -12.00
C GLY A 125 3.87 12.75 -12.72
N SER A 126 3.03 11.92 -12.12
CA SER A 126 1.81 11.45 -12.74
C SER A 126 0.71 11.24 -11.71
N LYS A 127 -0.53 11.10 -12.17
CA LYS A 127 -1.68 10.63 -11.38
C LYS A 127 -2.34 9.48 -12.11
N VAL A 128 -2.75 8.45 -11.38
CA VAL A 128 -3.47 7.30 -11.94
C VAL A 128 -4.93 7.36 -11.51
N ASN A 129 -5.85 6.98 -12.40
CA ASN A 129 -7.20 6.65 -11.98
C ASN A 129 -7.15 5.32 -11.20
N SER A 130 -7.24 5.42 -9.89
CA SER A 130 -6.99 4.30 -8.98
C SER A 130 -7.98 3.14 -9.17
N TYR A 131 -9.25 3.45 -9.39
CA TYR A 131 -10.31 2.45 -9.58
C TYR A 131 -10.16 1.72 -10.91
N GLU A 132 -10.12 2.46 -12.01
CA GLU A 132 -10.03 1.88 -13.35
C GLU A 132 -8.74 1.07 -13.55
N MET A 133 -7.63 1.53 -12.96
CA MET A 133 -6.38 0.79 -13.02
C MET A 133 -6.45 -0.54 -12.27
N CYS A 134 -7.03 -0.57 -11.07
CA CYS A 134 -7.24 -1.83 -10.34
C CYS A 134 -8.16 -2.79 -11.13
N LYS A 135 -9.20 -2.26 -11.76
CA LYS A 135 -10.12 -3.03 -12.60
C LYS A 135 -9.41 -3.67 -13.81
N ILE A 136 -8.58 -2.91 -14.50
CA ILE A 136 -7.77 -3.44 -15.62
C ILE A 136 -6.77 -4.51 -15.13
N LEU A 137 -6.11 -4.28 -14.01
CA LEU A 137 -5.13 -5.23 -13.45
C LEU A 137 -5.75 -6.57 -13.04
N SER A 138 -7.01 -6.57 -12.62
CA SER A 138 -7.72 -7.78 -12.16
C SER A 138 -8.57 -8.46 -13.26
N LYS A 139 -8.68 -7.89 -14.46
CA LYS A 139 -9.65 -8.31 -15.50
C LYS A 139 -9.55 -9.76 -15.96
N ASN A 140 -8.37 -10.37 -15.84
CA ASN A 140 -8.13 -11.75 -16.29
C ASN A 140 -8.26 -12.79 -15.17
N SER A 141 -8.62 -12.37 -13.96
CA SER A 141 -8.84 -13.27 -12.82
C SER A 141 -10.31 -13.37 -12.48
N HIS A 142 -10.71 -14.52 -11.96
CA HIS A 142 -12.01 -14.64 -11.31
C HIS A 142 -11.99 -13.88 -9.99
N VAL A 143 -12.98 -13.03 -9.74
CA VAL A 143 -13.11 -12.26 -8.50
C VAL A 143 -14.40 -12.64 -7.80
N LYS A 144 -14.31 -12.98 -6.53
CA LYS A 144 -15.47 -13.19 -5.64
C LYS A 144 -15.52 -12.05 -4.65
N PHE A 145 -16.43 -11.13 -4.85
CA PHE A 145 -16.75 -10.03 -3.96
C PHE A 145 -17.71 -10.45 -2.85
N ASP A 146 -17.93 -9.56 -1.88
CA ASP A 146 -18.79 -9.77 -0.71
C ASP A 146 -18.44 -11.07 0.02
N TYR A 147 -17.13 -11.42 0.03
CA TYR A 147 -16.61 -12.65 0.63
C TYR A 147 -15.50 -12.32 1.63
N GLU A 148 -15.88 -12.29 2.90
CA GLU A 148 -14.92 -12.11 4.00
C GLU A 148 -14.21 -13.43 4.29
N VAL A 149 -12.88 -13.39 4.27
CA VAL A 149 -12.05 -14.52 4.71
C VAL A 149 -11.87 -14.41 6.21
N GLU A 150 -12.49 -15.34 6.94
CA GLU A 150 -12.46 -15.36 8.41
C GLU A 150 -11.32 -16.20 8.96
N HIS A 151 -11.02 -17.31 8.29
CA HIS A 151 -9.94 -18.22 8.69
C HIS A 151 -9.31 -18.97 7.51
N ILE A 152 -8.08 -19.38 7.70
CA ILE A 152 -7.27 -20.16 6.75
C ILE A 152 -6.64 -21.34 7.47
N LYS A 153 -6.57 -22.50 6.81
CA LYS A 153 -5.96 -23.74 7.34
C LYS A 153 -5.12 -24.40 6.26
N TYR A 154 -3.99 -24.94 6.64
CA TYR A 154 -3.11 -25.72 5.75
C TYR A 154 -3.18 -27.19 6.10
N ILE A 155 -3.68 -28.01 5.18
CA ILE A 155 -3.89 -29.44 5.37
C ILE A 155 -3.49 -30.15 4.06
N ASP A 156 -2.67 -31.19 4.15
CA ASP A 156 -2.25 -32.02 3.01
C ASP A 156 -1.74 -31.20 1.80
N ASN A 157 -0.87 -30.25 2.06
CA ASN A 157 -0.27 -29.35 1.05
C ASN A 157 -1.26 -28.42 0.32
N VAL A 158 -2.44 -28.19 0.91
CA VAL A 158 -3.50 -27.34 0.37
C VAL A 158 -3.97 -26.34 1.42
N TRP A 159 -4.12 -25.09 1.04
CA TRP A 159 -4.78 -24.07 1.84
C TRP A 159 -6.30 -24.17 1.69
N TYR A 160 -6.99 -24.22 2.81
CA TYR A 160 -8.44 -24.11 2.91
C TYR A 160 -8.81 -22.74 3.45
N ILE A 161 -9.72 -22.07 2.76
CA ILE A 161 -10.22 -20.74 3.09
C ILE A 161 -11.69 -20.87 3.45
N ASN A 162 -12.06 -20.50 4.67
CA ASN A 162 -13.40 -20.69 5.25
C ASN A 162 -13.94 -22.14 5.08
N ASP A 163 -13.07 -23.12 5.05
CA ASP A 163 -13.37 -24.54 4.79
C ASP A 163 -14.05 -24.85 3.42
N GLU A 164 -14.23 -23.85 2.56
CA GLU A 164 -14.93 -23.96 1.27
C GLU A 164 -13.98 -23.91 0.06
N ILE A 165 -13.09 -22.93 0.03
CA ILE A 165 -12.21 -22.67 -1.11
C ILE A 165 -10.85 -23.33 -0.88
N LYS A 166 -10.32 -24.00 -1.89
CA LYS A 166 -9.05 -24.72 -1.83
C LYS A 166 -8.05 -24.14 -2.80
N THR A 167 -6.80 -23.95 -2.35
CA THR A 167 -5.72 -23.44 -3.20
C THR A 167 -4.37 -24.07 -2.89
N LYS A 168 -3.52 -24.20 -3.91
CA LYS A 168 -2.13 -24.63 -3.75
C LYS A 168 -1.27 -23.54 -3.11
N LYS A 169 -1.53 -22.28 -3.47
CA LYS A 169 -0.77 -21.11 -2.97
C LYS A 169 -1.72 -19.99 -2.57
N LEU A 170 -1.50 -19.43 -1.39
CA LEU A 170 -2.30 -18.35 -0.83
C LEU A 170 -1.46 -17.08 -0.71
N ILE A 171 -2.00 -15.95 -1.21
CA ILE A 171 -1.30 -14.65 -1.21
C ILE A 171 -2.16 -13.64 -0.47
N LEU A 172 -1.64 -13.09 0.62
CA LEU A 172 -2.34 -12.12 1.46
C LEU A 172 -1.94 -10.69 1.08
N THR A 173 -2.91 -9.92 0.60
CA THR A 173 -2.76 -8.50 0.20
C THR A 173 -3.83 -7.63 0.86
N SER A 174 -4.22 -8.01 2.07
CA SER A 174 -5.38 -7.49 2.81
C SER A 174 -5.21 -6.05 3.36
N GLY A 175 -4.11 -5.38 3.02
CA GLY A 175 -3.89 -4.00 3.43
C GLY A 175 -3.75 -3.84 4.94
N ALA A 176 -4.53 -2.93 5.54
CA ALA A 176 -4.42 -2.66 6.98
C ALA A 176 -5.00 -3.78 7.85
N ASP A 177 -5.81 -4.67 7.29
CA ASP A 177 -6.33 -5.83 7.99
C ASP A 177 -5.34 -7.00 7.93
N VAL A 178 -4.79 -7.39 9.06
CA VAL A 178 -3.82 -8.47 9.19
C VAL A 178 -4.33 -9.61 10.08
N SER A 179 -5.65 -9.70 10.28
CA SER A 179 -6.30 -10.69 11.15
C SER A 179 -5.98 -12.15 10.77
N LEU A 180 -5.77 -12.40 9.47
CA LEU A 180 -5.41 -13.72 8.96
C LEU A 180 -3.95 -14.12 9.21
N ILE A 181 -3.10 -13.16 9.64
CA ILE A 181 -1.67 -13.38 9.86
C ILE A 181 -1.44 -13.53 11.35
N GLY A 182 -1.36 -14.77 11.84
CA GLY A 182 -1.15 -15.09 13.25
C GLY A 182 0.27 -14.81 13.79
N GLU A 183 1.11 -14.08 13.06
CA GLU A 183 2.51 -13.88 13.37
C GLU A 183 2.78 -12.55 14.09
N ASN A 184 3.34 -12.61 15.29
CA ASN A 184 3.58 -11.44 16.14
C ASN A 184 4.64 -10.47 15.60
N TYR A 185 5.52 -10.90 14.71
CA TYR A 185 6.50 -10.03 14.05
C TYR A 185 5.87 -9.22 12.91
N PHE A 186 4.74 -9.66 12.38
CA PHE A 186 4.05 -9.01 11.28
C PHE A 186 3.14 -7.90 11.81
N ASN A 187 3.63 -6.68 11.78
CA ASN A 187 2.96 -5.55 12.40
C ASN A 187 2.67 -4.44 11.38
N ILE A 188 1.39 -4.09 11.25
CA ILE A 188 0.88 -3.00 10.42
C ILE A 188 0.31 -1.89 11.28
N ARG A 189 0.60 -0.66 10.89
CA ARG A 189 -0.03 0.55 11.41
C ARG A 189 -1.06 1.03 10.40
N ALA A 190 -2.32 1.09 10.80
CA ALA A 190 -3.36 1.72 10.03
C ALA A 190 -3.19 3.25 10.11
N VAL A 191 -2.95 3.89 8.97
CA VAL A 191 -2.88 5.35 8.87
C VAL A 191 -4.06 5.82 8.04
N TRP A 192 -5.07 6.32 8.71
CA TRP A 192 -6.29 6.81 8.10
C TRP A 192 -6.05 8.14 7.38
N GLY A 193 -6.77 8.36 6.31
CA GLY A 193 -6.72 9.62 5.60
C GLY A 193 -7.94 9.82 4.73
N GLN A 194 -8.30 11.10 4.60
CA GLN A 194 -9.37 11.58 3.75
C GLN A 194 -8.78 12.22 2.50
N ARG A 195 -9.42 12.00 1.38
CA ARG A 195 -9.25 12.70 0.12
C ARG A 195 -10.58 13.31 -0.28
N ILE A 196 -10.55 14.46 -0.93
CA ILE A 196 -11.73 15.07 -1.57
C ILE A 196 -11.48 15.24 -3.07
N ASP A 197 -12.55 15.11 -3.83
CA ASP A 197 -12.59 15.53 -5.22
C ASP A 197 -13.48 16.79 -5.26
N VAL A 198 -13.00 17.83 -5.92
CA VAL A 198 -13.71 19.11 -6.06
C VAL A 198 -13.90 19.46 -7.52
N GLU A 199 -14.96 20.20 -7.79
CA GLU A 199 -15.15 20.95 -9.04
C GLU A 199 -14.81 22.41 -8.81
N THR A 200 -14.13 23.05 -9.75
CA THR A 200 -13.65 24.44 -9.67
C THR A 200 -13.55 25.05 -11.07
N SER A 201 -13.67 26.37 -11.16
CA SER A 201 -13.39 27.13 -12.39
C SER A 201 -11.88 27.36 -12.61
N THR A 202 -11.03 26.96 -11.65
CA THR A 202 -9.57 27.12 -11.74
C THR A 202 -8.93 25.96 -12.51
N CYS A 203 -8.28 26.27 -13.65
CA CYS A 203 -7.49 25.30 -14.40
C CYS A 203 -6.11 25.12 -13.75
N ILE A 204 -5.73 23.90 -13.42
CA ILE A 204 -4.46 23.52 -12.80
C ILE A 204 -3.65 22.72 -13.82
N PRO A 205 -2.47 23.23 -14.25
CA PRO A 205 -1.75 22.68 -15.41
C PRO A 205 -1.02 21.37 -15.12
N PHE A 206 -0.56 21.17 -13.89
CA PHE A 206 0.20 19.98 -13.45
C PHE A 206 -0.12 19.63 -12.00
N ASN A 207 0.34 18.47 -11.54
CA ASN A 207 0.14 18.07 -10.15
C ASN A 207 1.04 18.89 -9.21
N TYR A 208 0.57 19.16 -8.00
CA TYR A 208 1.36 19.80 -6.95
C TYR A 208 1.51 18.87 -5.74
N HIS A 209 2.64 19.00 -5.06
CA HIS A 209 2.87 18.35 -3.78
C HIS A 209 3.59 19.28 -2.83
N LYS A 210 2.93 19.62 -1.74
CA LYS A 210 3.44 20.39 -0.60
C LYS A 210 3.10 19.60 0.68
N GLU A 211 2.26 20.12 1.55
CA GLU A 211 1.71 19.38 2.68
C GLU A 211 0.55 18.45 2.27
N CYS A 212 -0.19 18.82 1.24
CA CYS A 212 -1.11 17.94 0.53
C CYS A 212 -0.70 17.81 -0.94
N SER A 213 -1.34 16.90 -1.64
CA SER A 213 -1.23 16.79 -3.10
C SER A 213 -2.48 17.36 -3.74
N LEU A 214 -2.29 18.11 -4.83
CA LEU A 214 -3.34 18.71 -5.65
C LEU A 214 -3.14 18.18 -7.08
N SER A 215 -4.18 17.62 -7.70
CA SER A 215 -4.04 17.09 -9.05
C SER A 215 -4.08 18.20 -10.10
N ALA A 216 -3.46 17.93 -11.25
CA ALA A 216 -3.79 18.64 -12.47
C ALA A 216 -5.30 18.52 -12.74
N SER A 217 -5.84 19.53 -13.42
CA SER A 217 -7.24 19.57 -13.82
C SER A 217 -7.59 18.47 -14.80
N GLU A 218 -8.73 17.84 -14.58
CA GLU A 218 -9.41 16.92 -15.49
C GLU A 218 -10.66 17.65 -16.01
N GLU A 219 -10.83 17.69 -17.32
CA GLU A 219 -12.00 18.31 -17.95
C GLU A 219 -13.28 17.54 -17.58
N LEU A 220 -14.37 18.26 -17.41
CA LEU A 220 -15.68 17.67 -17.19
C LEU A 220 -16.43 17.58 -18.51
N ASP A 221 -17.00 16.40 -18.78
CA ASP A 221 -17.82 16.21 -19.99
C ASP A 221 -18.98 17.22 -20.02
N GLY A 222 -19.04 17.98 -21.11
CA GLY A 222 -20.10 18.96 -21.33
C GLY A 222 -19.94 20.31 -20.63
N ASN A 223 -18.89 20.54 -19.85
CA ASN A 223 -18.64 21.84 -19.20
C ASN A 223 -17.16 22.28 -19.33
N LYS A 224 -16.88 23.18 -20.27
CA LYS A 224 -15.53 23.65 -20.59
C LYS A 224 -14.94 24.63 -19.58
N ASP A 225 -15.75 25.19 -18.70
CA ASP A 225 -15.35 26.22 -17.74
C ASP A 225 -15.16 25.69 -16.32
N ARG A 226 -15.36 24.37 -16.11
CA ARG A 226 -15.16 23.72 -14.83
C ARG A 226 -14.29 22.47 -14.97
N TYR A 227 -13.52 22.24 -13.94
CA TYR A 227 -12.52 21.18 -13.86
C TYR A 227 -12.71 20.35 -12.60
N LYS A 228 -12.50 19.05 -12.73
CA LYS A 228 -12.37 18.16 -11.57
C LYS A 228 -10.93 18.15 -11.08
N VAL A 229 -10.74 18.29 -9.76
CA VAL A 229 -9.45 18.29 -9.08
C VAL A 229 -9.52 17.39 -7.86
N THR A 230 -8.48 16.58 -7.67
CA THR A 230 -8.32 15.72 -6.50
C THR A 230 -7.38 16.38 -5.50
N ILE A 231 -7.80 16.47 -4.24
CA ILE A 231 -7.03 17.04 -3.13
C ILE A 231 -6.85 15.97 -2.04
N GLY A 232 -5.63 15.71 -1.62
CA GLY A 232 -5.38 14.70 -0.60
C GLY A 232 -3.93 14.58 -0.16
N ALA A 233 -3.71 14.02 0.97
CA ALA A 233 -4.70 13.47 1.87
C ALA A 233 -4.29 13.75 3.32
N THR A 234 -5.25 13.75 4.22
CA THR A 234 -4.97 13.83 5.65
C THR A 234 -4.30 12.57 6.19
N HIS A 235 -3.76 12.64 7.41
CA HIS A 235 -3.03 11.54 8.05
C HIS A 235 -3.41 11.45 9.52
N HIS A 236 -4.20 10.43 9.88
CA HIS A 236 -4.62 10.18 11.25
C HIS A 236 -4.22 8.79 11.73
N ARG A 237 -3.84 8.71 13.01
CA ARG A 237 -3.58 7.47 13.72
C ARG A 237 -4.50 7.45 14.92
N PHE A 238 -5.51 6.59 14.88
CA PHE A 238 -6.47 6.46 15.96
C PHE A 238 -6.06 5.32 16.88
N ASN A 239 -5.99 5.62 18.17
CA ASN A 239 -5.93 4.60 19.20
C ASN A 239 -7.34 4.10 19.47
N CYS A 240 -7.52 2.80 19.45
CA CYS A 240 -8.75 2.13 19.81
C CYS A 240 -8.69 1.72 21.28
N ASP A 241 -9.81 1.83 21.99
CA ASP A 241 -9.97 1.12 23.25
C ASP A 241 -10.07 -0.37 22.94
N LYS A 242 -9.00 -1.10 23.22
CA LYS A 242 -8.87 -2.51 22.90
C LYS A 242 -9.87 -3.40 23.63
N ASP A 243 -10.33 -2.95 24.79
CA ASP A 243 -11.26 -3.72 25.62
C ASP A 243 -12.72 -3.64 25.11
N VAL A 244 -13.01 -2.66 24.26
CA VAL A 244 -14.35 -2.43 23.70
C VAL A 244 -14.46 -2.81 22.22
N CYS A 245 -13.35 -2.79 21.48
CA CYS A 245 -13.36 -3.07 20.05
C CYS A 245 -13.27 -4.57 19.76
N ASN A 246 -14.36 -5.20 19.39
CA ASN A 246 -14.41 -6.61 19.01
C ASN A 246 -13.41 -7.00 17.91
N TYR A 247 -13.04 -6.08 17.03
CA TYR A 247 -12.05 -6.30 16.01
C TYR A 247 -10.62 -6.35 16.61
N CYS A 248 -10.28 -5.40 17.47
CA CYS A 248 -8.98 -5.34 18.12
C CYS A 248 -8.75 -6.52 19.08
N LEU A 249 -9.79 -7.10 19.65
CA LEU A 249 -9.71 -8.33 20.45
C LEU A 249 -9.27 -9.53 19.62
N ARG A 250 -9.63 -9.59 18.34
CA ARG A 250 -9.23 -10.67 17.41
C ARG A 250 -7.81 -10.49 16.88
N VAL A 251 -7.24 -9.29 16.96
CA VAL A 251 -5.93 -8.94 16.41
C VAL A 251 -5.06 -8.30 17.49
N PRO A 252 -4.50 -9.08 18.41
CA PRO A 252 -3.84 -8.59 19.64
C PRO A 252 -2.63 -7.69 19.39
N ASN A 253 -2.05 -7.69 18.18
CA ASN A 253 -0.86 -6.91 17.83
C ASN A 253 -1.16 -5.68 16.98
N LEU A 254 -2.43 -5.30 16.84
CA LEU A 254 -2.79 -4.10 16.10
C LEU A 254 -2.38 -2.85 16.89
N ASN A 255 -1.48 -2.03 16.33
CA ASN A 255 -1.05 -0.79 16.98
C ASN A 255 -2.08 0.33 16.82
N ASN A 256 -2.96 0.24 15.79
CA ASN A 256 -4.04 1.20 15.53
C ASN A 256 -5.26 0.44 15.01
N CYS A 257 -6.46 0.85 15.41
CA CYS A 257 -7.68 0.22 14.98
C CYS A 257 -7.91 0.38 13.48
N THR A 258 -8.14 -0.74 12.78
CA THR A 258 -8.44 -0.75 11.34
C THR A 258 -9.92 -0.54 11.04
N ASN A 259 -10.79 -0.77 12.04
CA ASN A 259 -12.23 -0.58 11.94
C ASN A 259 -12.70 0.75 12.54
N PHE A 260 -11.77 1.63 12.91
CA PHE A 260 -12.15 2.95 13.42
C PHE A 260 -12.72 3.78 12.26
N GLY A 261 -14.02 3.95 12.22
CA GLY A 261 -14.69 4.76 11.21
C GLY A 261 -14.53 6.26 11.47
N TYR A 262 -14.40 7.04 10.42
CA TYR A 262 -14.56 8.48 10.49
C TYR A 262 -16.04 8.82 10.77
N THR A 263 -16.27 9.71 11.70
CA THR A 263 -17.58 10.34 11.87
C THR A 263 -17.79 11.41 10.78
N LYS A 264 -19.05 11.81 10.53
CA LYS A 264 -19.32 12.96 9.64
C LYS A 264 -18.60 14.24 10.07
N GLU A 265 -18.45 14.43 11.37
CA GLU A 265 -17.77 15.59 11.95
C GLU A 265 -16.28 15.61 11.62
N VAL A 266 -15.59 14.47 11.77
CA VAL A 266 -14.18 14.33 11.37
C VAL A 266 -14.04 14.58 9.86
N ASN A 267 -14.91 14.04 9.03
CA ASN A 267 -14.91 14.26 7.59
C ASN A 267 -15.03 15.75 7.23
N ASN A 268 -15.91 16.49 7.89
CA ASN A 268 -16.09 17.92 7.67
C ASN A 268 -14.84 18.72 8.08
N THR A 269 -14.21 18.36 9.18
CA THR A 269 -12.96 19.00 9.64
C THR A 269 -11.84 18.76 8.64
N ASP A 270 -11.63 17.51 8.23
CA ASP A 270 -10.61 17.14 7.25
C ASP A 270 -10.87 17.82 5.89
N THR A 271 -12.11 17.95 5.45
CA THR A 271 -12.47 18.67 4.24
C THR A 271 -12.03 20.14 4.30
N LYS A 272 -12.29 20.83 5.41
CA LYS A 272 -11.85 22.23 5.61
C LYS A 272 -10.32 22.35 5.60
N VAL A 273 -9.63 21.42 6.27
CA VAL A 273 -8.15 21.37 6.28
C VAL A 273 -7.61 21.19 4.87
N LEU A 274 -8.12 20.23 4.10
CA LEU A 274 -7.67 19.97 2.73
C LEU A 274 -7.92 21.16 1.79
N LEU A 275 -9.08 21.81 1.88
CA LEU A 275 -9.38 23.00 1.10
C LEU A 275 -8.43 24.17 1.44
N LYS A 276 -8.12 24.35 2.72
CA LYS A 276 -7.16 25.36 3.15
C LYS A 276 -5.76 25.07 2.56
N LEU A 277 -5.24 23.85 2.73
CA LEU A 277 -3.94 23.45 2.23
C LEU A 277 -3.84 23.56 0.69
N ALA A 278 -4.92 23.22 -0.02
CA ALA A 278 -4.98 23.39 -1.47
C ALA A 278 -4.92 24.88 -1.88
N ASN A 279 -5.65 25.75 -1.18
CA ASN A 279 -5.64 27.20 -1.42
C ASN A 279 -4.29 27.85 -1.07
N ASP A 280 -3.49 27.24 -0.19
CA ASP A 280 -2.11 27.68 0.09
C ASP A 280 -1.13 27.31 -1.03
N ILE A 281 -1.53 26.42 -1.95
CA ILE A 281 -0.77 26.05 -3.15
C ILE A 281 -1.28 26.86 -4.37
N VAL A 282 -2.57 26.75 -4.66
CA VAL A 282 -3.25 27.42 -5.77
C VAL A 282 -4.59 27.95 -5.30
N LYS A 283 -4.88 29.24 -5.56
CA LYS A 283 -6.17 29.84 -5.22
C LYS A 283 -7.28 29.24 -6.10
N LEU A 284 -8.09 28.40 -5.51
CA LEU A 284 -9.23 27.77 -6.17
C LEU A 284 -10.46 28.71 -6.13
N LYS A 285 -11.16 28.83 -7.28
CA LYS A 285 -12.39 29.62 -7.44
C LYS A 285 -13.59 28.69 -7.64
N ASP A 286 -14.75 29.12 -7.18
CA ASP A 286 -16.04 28.43 -7.37
C ASP A 286 -15.95 26.93 -7.00
N VAL A 287 -15.45 26.66 -5.81
CA VAL A 287 -15.15 25.32 -5.33
C VAL A 287 -16.41 24.62 -4.82
N GLU A 288 -16.69 23.44 -5.37
CA GLU A 288 -17.72 22.52 -4.89
C GLU A 288 -17.09 21.17 -4.56
N VAL A 289 -17.32 20.63 -3.35
CA VAL A 289 -16.85 19.30 -2.97
C VAL A 289 -17.84 18.26 -3.48
N VAL A 290 -17.46 17.51 -4.50
CA VAL A 290 -18.34 16.53 -5.17
C VAL A 290 -18.15 15.11 -4.64
N ASN A 291 -17.00 14.81 -3.99
CA ASN A 291 -16.76 13.48 -3.44
C ASN A 291 -15.79 13.53 -2.25
N THR A 292 -16.02 12.67 -1.28
CA THR A 292 -15.13 12.47 -0.13
C THR A 292 -14.88 10.98 0.05
N LYS A 293 -13.61 10.59 0.09
CA LYS A 293 -13.20 9.20 0.28
C LYS A 293 -12.26 9.07 1.47
N ILE A 294 -12.44 8.01 2.25
CA ILE A 294 -11.67 7.73 3.47
C ILE A 294 -11.14 6.31 3.41
N GLY A 295 -9.89 6.11 3.82
CA GLY A 295 -9.29 4.80 3.86
C GLY A 295 -8.07 4.72 4.76
N ALA A 296 -7.74 3.49 5.18
CA ALA A 296 -6.60 3.19 6.03
C ALA A 296 -5.43 2.65 5.22
N ARG A 297 -4.34 3.39 5.18
CA ARG A 297 -3.07 2.94 4.59
C ARG A 297 -2.41 1.91 5.49
N ALA A 298 -1.93 0.84 4.91
CA ALA A 298 -1.14 -0.19 5.60
C ALA A 298 0.32 0.22 5.66
N SER A 299 0.80 0.67 6.81
CA SER A 299 2.19 1.06 7.00
C SER A 299 2.93 0.07 7.89
N SER A 300 4.06 -0.44 7.44
CA SER A 300 4.95 -1.25 8.27
C SER A 300 5.61 -0.39 9.36
N VAL A 301 6.22 -1.05 10.34
CA VAL A 301 6.89 -0.34 11.45
C VAL A 301 8.19 0.35 11.04
N ASP A 302 8.79 -0.06 9.94
CA ASP A 302 10.06 0.46 9.41
C ASP A 302 9.91 1.17 8.05
N TYR A 303 8.66 1.36 7.60
CA TYR A 303 8.26 1.98 6.34
C TYR A 303 8.57 1.15 5.07
N PHE A 304 9.39 0.10 5.14
CA PHE A 304 9.62 -0.79 4.01
C PHE A 304 8.42 -1.72 3.79
N PRO A 305 8.09 -2.06 2.55
CA PRO A 305 7.05 -3.04 2.25
C PRO A 305 7.44 -4.42 2.77
N MET A 306 6.47 -5.29 2.89
CA MET A 306 6.60 -6.67 3.35
C MET A 306 6.20 -7.60 2.22
N VAL A 307 7.18 -8.33 1.66
CA VAL A 307 7.02 -9.17 0.49
C VAL A 307 7.65 -10.54 0.76
N GLY A 308 7.04 -11.59 0.23
CA GLY A 308 7.59 -12.94 0.26
C GLY A 308 6.80 -13.93 1.08
N GLU A 309 7.40 -15.05 1.40
CA GLU A 309 6.79 -16.14 2.16
C GLU A 309 6.87 -15.87 3.66
N LEU A 310 5.77 -16.10 4.37
CA LEU A 310 5.71 -15.84 5.81
C LEU A 310 6.51 -16.87 6.61
N ILE A 311 7.21 -16.39 7.66
CA ILE A 311 7.96 -17.23 8.59
C ILE A 311 7.00 -17.79 9.64
N ASP A 312 7.04 -19.10 9.87
CA ASP A 312 6.46 -19.75 11.04
C ASP A 312 7.38 -19.48 12.24
N SER A 313 7.03 -18.46 13.01
CA SER A 313 7.88 -18.00 14.12
C SER A 313 8.02 -19.06 15.20
N LYS A 314 6.96 -19.85 15.44
CA LYS A 314 6.96 -20.92 16.43
C LYS A 314 7.92 -22.05 16.01
N LYS A 315 7.72 -22.62 14.82
CA LYS A 315 8.60 -23.69 14.33
C LYS A 315 10.05 -23.23 14.21
N THR A 316 10.29 -21.99 13.78
CA THR A 316 11.65 -21.44 13.70
C THR A 316 12.34 -21.37 15.07
N ILE A 317 11.61 -20.92 16.10
CA ILE A 317 12.17 -20.81 17.47
C ILE A 317 12.32 -22.18 18.10
N ASP A 318 11.36 -23.10 17.93
CA ASP A 318 11.46 -24.46 18.44
C ASP A 318 12.71 -25.16 17.86
N LYS A 319 13.03 -24.91 16.59
CA LYS A 319 14.21 -25.47 15.91
C LYS A 319 15.52 -24.75 16.27
N PHE A 320 15.47 -23.45 16.51
CA PHE A 320 16.64 -22.61 16.79
C PHE A 320 16.43 -21.71 18.02
N PRO A 321 16.25 -22.26 19.24
CA PRO A 321 15.90 -21.50 20.43
C PRO A 321 16.92 -20.42 20.78
N TYR A 322 18.19 -20.62 20.44
CA TYR A 322 19.29 -19.67 20.66
C TYR A 322 19.15 -18.37 19.87
N ILE A 323 18.29 -18.30 18.83
CA ILE A 323 18.04 -17.05 18.07
C ILE A 323 17.47 -15.95 18.98
N MET A 324 16.71 -16.31 20.01
CA MET A 324 16.16 -15.39 21.01
C MET A 324 17.24 -14.74 21.88
N HIS A 325 18.40 -15.35 21.95
CA HIS A 325 19.57 -14.84 22.70
C HIS A 325 20.56 -14.06 21.83
N GLY A 326 20.19 -13.81 20.57
CA GLY A 326 20.98 -12.97 19.66
C GLY A 326 21.90 -13.74 18.71
N THR A 327 21.96 -15.07 18.80
CA THR A 327 22.73 -15.88 17.86
C THR A 327 22.15 -15.73 16.45
N HIS A 328 23.03 -15.52 15.48
CA HIS A 328 22.63 -15.36 14.09
C HIS A 328 22.23 -16.71 13.46
N VAL A 329 21.07 -16.73 12.83
CA VAL A 329 20.63 -17.84 11.98
C VAL A 329 20.39 -17.28 10.57
N GLN A 330 20.91 -17.95 9.56
CA GLN A 330 20.71 -17.53 8.18
C GLN A 330 19.23 -17.59 7.77
N ASN A 331 18.75 -16.62 7.01
CA ASN A 331 17.35 -16.47 6.64
C ASN A 331 16.77 -17.70 5.89
N ASN A 332 17.58 -18.36 5.08
CA ASN A 332 17.19 -19.57 4.35
C ASN A 332 16.97 -20.81 5.25
N ARG A 333 17.30 -20.72 6.54
CA ARG A 333 17.06 -21.77 7.55
C ARG A 333 15.79 -21.57 8.35
N PHE A 334 15.12 -20.42 8.20
CA PHE A 334 13.85 -20.18 8.90
C PHE A 334 12.76 -21.10 8.38
N GLU A 335 11.97 -21.65 9.29
CA GLU A 335 10.76 -22.39 8.94
C GLU A 335 9.70 -21.42 8.39
N ARG A 336 8.99 -21.83 7.35
CA ARG A 336 8.00 -21.01 6.66
C ARG A 336 6.61 -21.62 6.77
N HIS A 337 5.59 -20.78 6.68
CA HIS A 337 4.25 -21.23 6.37
C HIS A 337 4.23 -21.58 4.87
N GLU A 338 4.27 -22.88 4.57
CA GLU A 338 4.40 -23.37 3.20
C GLU A 338 3.36 -22.78 2.26
N ASN A 339 3.82 -22.23 1.13
CA ASN A 339 2.97 -21.64 0.11
C ASN A 339 2.05 -20.49 0.60
N LEU A 340 2.40 -19.82 1.69
CA LEU A 340 1.73 -18.62 2.19
C LEU A 340 2.58 -17.39 1.97
N TYR A 341 2.13 -16.53 1.06
CA TYR A 341 2.86 -15.35 0.63
C TYR A 341 2.16 -14.06 1.04
N VAL A 342 2.89 -12.98 1.09
CA VAL A 342 2.36 -11.65 1.42
C VAL A 342 2.94 -10.57 0.51
N LEU A 343 2.11 -9.59 0.17
CA LEU A 343 2.52 -8.27 -0.33
C LEU A 343 1.72 -7.21 0.42
N ASN A 344 2.38 -6.52 1.36
CA ASN A 344 1.73 -5.56 2.24
C ASN A 344 2.69 -4.43 2.64
N GLY A 345 2.23 -3.48 3.46
CA GLY A 345 3.07 -2.43 4.02
C GLY A 345 3.47 -1.32 3.06
N VAL A 346 2.80 -1.18 1.92
CA VAL A 346 3.11 -0.17 0.87
C VAL A 346 2.71 1.26 1.25
N SER A 347 2.03 1.45 2.38
CA SER A 347 1.66 2.75 2.96
C SER A 347 0.97 3.69 1.96
N GLY A 348 1.32 4.98 1.95
CA GLY A 348 0.79 5.98 1.02
C GLY A 348 1.36 5.90 -0.41
N ARG A 349 2.22 4.91 -0.70
CA ARG A 349 2.88 4.74 -2.00
C ARG A 349 2.44 3.49 -2.75
N GLY A 350 1.23 3.01 -2.50
CA GLY A 350 0.70 1.78 -3.10
C GLY A 350 0.83 1.74 -4.62
N PHE A 351 0.43 2.79 -5.32
CA PHE A 351 0.53 2.87 -6.79
C PHE A 351 1.96 3.02 -7.33
N VAL A 352 2.90 3.49 -6.51
CA VAL A 352 4.33 3.52 -6.87
C VAL A 352 4.96 2.15 -6.66
N LEU A 353 4.67 1.49 -5.54
CA LEU A 353 5.39 0.29 -5.09
C LEU A 353 4.78 -1.01 -5.62
N SER A 354 3.44 -1.10 -5.66
CA SER A 354 2.77 -2.40 -5.86
C SER A 354 3.09 -3.07 -7.19
N PRO A 355 3.12 -2.40 -8.36
CA PRO A 355 3.46 -3.09 -9.60
C PRO A 355 4.85 -3.72 -9.60
N TYR A 356 5.86 -2.95 -9.17
CA TYR A 356 7.22 -3.45 -9.10
C TYR A 356 7.38 -4.60 -8.11
N LEU A 357 6.80 -4.47 -6.92
CA LEU A 357 6.87 -5.49 -5.88
C LEU A 357 6.06 -6.74 -6.23
N ALA A 358 4.90 -6.59 -6.86
CA ALA A 358 4.09 -7.71 -7.32
C ALA A 358 4.82 -8.52 -8.40
N LYS A 359 5.47 -7.84 -9.35
CA LYS A 359 6.32 -8.52 -10.33
C LYS A 359 7.43 -9.32 -9.66
N ASN A 360 8.15 -8.73 -8.71
CA ASN A 360 9.20 -9.43 -7.98
C ASN A 360 8.66 -10.62 -7.16
N LEU A 361 7.49 -10.45 -6.51
CA LEU A 361 6.86 -11.54 -5.76
C LEU A 361 6.44 -12.70 -6.70
N VAL A 362 5.88 -12.40 -7.84
CA VAL A 362 5.50 -13.42 -8.83
C VAL A 362 6.71 -14.13 -9.40
N ASP A 363 7.78 -13.40 -9.74
CA ASP A 363 9.06 -13.97 -10.16
C ASP A 363 9.67 -14.87 -9.07
N PHE A 364 9.53 -14.50 -7.80
CA PHE A 364 9.93 -15.36 -6.67
C PHE A 364 9.09 -16.63 -6.56
N ILE A 365 7.76 -16.52 -6.67
CA ILE A 365 6.84 -17.66 -6.53
C ILE A 365 6.99 -18.66 -7.69
N VAL A 366 7.11 -18.16 -8.90
CA VAL A 366 7.08 -18.99 -10.13
C VAL A 366 8.50 -19.39 -10.58
N ASP A 367 9.40 -18.43 -10.67
CA ASP A 367 10.76 -18.65 -11.22
C ASP A 367 11.82 -18.89 -10.13
N LYS A 368 11.45 -18.81 -8.86
CA LYS A 368 12.35 -18.93 -7.70
C LYS A 368 13.47 -17.88 -7.67
N LYS A 369 13.21 -16.68 -8.23
CA LYS A 369 14.15 -15.57 -8.17
C LYS A 369 14.18 -14.99 -6.76
N GLU A 370 15.36 -14.64 -6.27
CA GLU A 370 15.53 -14.06 -4.94
C GLU A 370 14.91 -12.68 -4.82
N LEU A 371 14.31 -12.42 -3.66
CA LEU A 371 13.82 -11.11 -3.25
C LEU A 371 14.94 -10.33 -2.54
N LYS A 372 14.93 -9.01 -2.69
CA LYS A 372 15.86 -8.14 -1.97
C LYS A 372 15.62 -8.17 -0.46
N ASN A 373 16.69 -8.17 0.33
CA ASN A 373 16.62 -8.28 1.78
C ASN A 373 15.82 -7.16 2.46
N GLU A 374 15.85 -5.96 1.92
CA GLU A 374 15.13 -4.81 2.49
C GLU A 374 13.61 -4.90 2.36
N ILE A 375 13.06 -5.77 1.50
CA ILE A 375 11.61 -5.91 1.34
C ILE A 375 11.05 -7.21 1.93
N ILE A 376 11.88 -8.22 2.22
CA ILE A 376 11.40 -9.49 2.78
C ILE A 376 10.99 -9.36 4.24
N VAL A 377 10.05 -10.21 4.66
CA VAL A 377 9.50 -10.21 6.03
C VAL A 377 10.55 -10.64 7.10
N ASP A 378 11.60 -11.31 6.68
CA ASP A 378 12.67 -11.86 7.53
C ASP A 378 13.32 -10.81 8.43
N ARG A 379 13.47 -9.58 7.92
CA ARG A 379 14.02 -8.46 8.70
C ARG A 379 13.17 -8.13 9.94
N LEU A 380 11.83 -8.25 9.80
CA LEU A 380 10.90 -7.98 10.90
C LEU A 380 10.93 -9.12 11.92
N PHE A 381 10.97 -10.37 11.47
CA PHE A 381 11.13 -11.53 12.34
C PHE A 381 12.45 -11.44 13.13
N THR A 382 13.58 -11.20 12.45
CA THR A 382 14.90 -11.09 13.08
C THR A 382 14.95 -9.98 14.14
N ARG A 383 14.29 -8.85 13.87
CA ARG A 383 14.17 -7.75 14.84
C ARG A 383 13.26 -8.13 16.01
N TRP A 384 12.12 -8.75 15.74
CA TRP A 384 11.12 -9.08 16.76
C TRP A 384 11.61 -10.18 17.70
N VAL A 385 12.18 -11.25 17.18
CA VAL A 385 12.61 -12.42 17.99
C VAL A 385 13.64 -12.07 19.06
N ARG A 386 14.43 -11.02 18.86
CA ARG A 386 15.40 -10.50 19.82
C ARG A 386 14.79 -9.53 20.83
N SER A 387 13.54 -9.16 20.70
CA SER A 387 12.87 -8.20 21.56
C SER A 387 12.44 -8.82 22.90
N LYS A 388 12.29 -7.97 23.93
CA LYS A 388 11.73 -8.38 25.21
C LYS A 388 10.31 -8.96 25.06
N LYS A 389 9.50 -8.39 24.16
CA LYS A 389 8.13 -8.86 23.87
C LYS A 389 8.07 -10.31 23.38
N ALA A 390 9.02 -10.73 22.55
CA ALA A 390 9.08 -12.11 22.09
C ALA A 390 9.40 -13.06 23.24
N LYS A 391 10.36 -12.70 24.09
CA LYS A 391 10.72 -13.50 25.27
C LYS A 391 9.54 -13.67 26.24
N GLU A 392 8.80 -12.61 26.50
CA GLU A 392 7.59 -12.65 27.34
C GLU A 392 6.45 -13.48 26.72
N TYR A 393 6.30 -13.42 25.41
CA TYR A 393 5.28 -14.19 24.69
C TYR A 393 5.51 -15.69 24.80
N PHE A 394 6.74 -16.15 24.57
CA PHE A 394 7.07 -17.58 24.67
C PHE A 394 7.08 -18.09 26.11
N ALA A 395 7.57 -17.31 27.07
CA ALA A 395 7.55 -17.66 28.49
C ALA A 395 6.12 -17.83 29.08
N LYS A 396 5.09 -17.22 28.43
CA LYS A 396 3.67 -17.40 28.83
C LYS A 396 3.03 -18.62 28.17
N LYS A 397 3.55 -19.11 27.06
CA LYS A 397 3.03 -20.30 26.36
C LYS A 397 3.57 -21.61 26.95
N ASP A 398 4.70 -21.55 27.63
CA ASP A 398 5.34 -22.71 28.32
C ASP A 398 4.76 -22.95 29.73
N LYS A 399 3.80 -22.11 30.15
CA LYS A 399 2.99 -22.28 31.38
C LYS A 399 1.56 -22.68 31.02
#